data_172e4432f3e07c8381fe2353e4b83129
#
_entry.id   172e4432f3e07c8381fe2353e4b83129
#
_cell.length_a   1.000
_cell.length_b   1.000
_cell.length_c   1.000
_cell.angle_alpha   90.00
_cell.angle_beta   90.00
_cell.angle_gamma   90.00
#
_symmetry.space_group_name_H-M   'P 1'
#
loop_
_entity.id
_entity.type
_entity.pdbx_description
1 polymer ?
#
loop_
_entity_poly.entity_id
_entity_poly.type
_entity_poly.pdbx_seq_one_letter_code
_entity_poly.pdbx_strand_id
1 'polypeptide(L)'
;MKSPMNRLGIRPGFNKDDFKLIAQGGFGDGMNAYAHSMAWFNGHLYVATTRGNFPLMKARLPIGMDVWPVECPENPFSLDLQAEIWRYTVADDSWERVSKAPLIIGSHGKPITRELGYRGMVVYQPKPSDTPMLFVSTWSPAKGPGPLLLRSVDGRNFEPSCEPGLVGLPVTTIRTMVPFKGRLFTTPAGSRGGNTNVSAHSVVYESRDPANGQWEPVSDFGFGEAGNKTIFEMAGFEDHLYVGTFNLEGFQVWRSTVESKPPYQWEKIIDRGAYRGGLNQCVLSMYPFKGALYIGGGIQGGGVDTQNRVGPAPPELLRILPDGSWDLLVGEGRDTPVGRKEPLSGYLPGFDNFFCGYFWRMCAHDGWLYMGTFEWSSVLGYANRARWPEVFTGIINHLSPQSVLDNQSGFSLYRSHDGENWVPVTTNGMDNPYNMGLRTLVSSPQGLFIGTANPFGPKYMPLNGTRYIPNPRGGCEVFLAQGNAA
;
A
#
# COMPACT_ATOMS: atom_id res chain seq x y z
N MET A 1 35.79 -18.21 -7.26
CA MET A 1 35.04 -18.28 -8.54
C MET A 1 34.08 -17.11 -8.59
N LYS A 2 34.11 -16.28 -9.64
CA LYS A 2 33.11 -15.21 -9.78
C LYS A 2 31.74 -15.86 -10.02
N SER A 3 30.70 -15.37 -9.34
CA SER A 3 29.30 -15.82 -9.53
C SER A 3 28.91 -15.80 -11.04
N PRO A 4 28.07 -16.71 -11.54
CA PRO A 4 27.58 -16.68 -12.92
C PRO A 4 26.99 -15.32 -13.33
N MET A 5 26.34 -14.59 -12.43
CA MET A 5 25.79 -13.24 -12.65
C MET A 5 26.88 -12.20 -12.97
N ASN A 6 28.05 -12.28 -12.33
CA ASN A 6 29.18 -11.38 -12.63
C ASN A 6 29.74 -11.57 -14.04
N ARG A 7 29.51 -12.73 -14.68
CA ARG A 7 29.87 -12.98 -16.09
C ARG A 7 28.96 -12.29 -17.09
N LEU A 8 27.72 -11.97 -16.67
CA LEU A 8 26.70 -11.30 -17.49
C LEU A 8 26.63 -9.80 -17.24
N GLY A 9 27.49 -9.24 -16.38
CA GLY A 9 27.44 -7.81 -16.01
C GLY A 9 26.22 -7.42 -15.16
N ILE A 10 25.49 -8.41 -14.61
CA ILE A 10 24.31 -8.17 -13.78
C ILE A 10 24.78 -7.85 -12.36
N ARG A 11 24.42 -6.67 -11.84
CA ARG A 11 24.65 -6.34 -10.44
C ARG A 11 23.78 -7.27 -9.57
N PRO A 12 24.32 -7.84 -8.48
CA PRO A 12 23.52 -8.61 -7.53
C PRO A 12 22.41 -7.73 -6.95
N GLY A 13 21.18 -8.26 -6.84
CA GLY A 13 20.12 -7.59 -6.08
C GLY A 13 20.41 -7.66 -4.57
N PHE A 14 19.80 -6.78 -3.79
CA PHE A 14 19.99 -6.70 -2.35
C PHE A 14 19.47 -7.94 -1.63
N ASN A 15 20.26 -8.43 -0.67
CA ASN A 15 19.87 -9.41 0.35
C ASN A 15 19.42 -8.68 1.63
N LYS A 16 18.95 -9.42 2.62
CA LYS A 16 18.51 -8.87 3.91
C LYS A 16 19.61 -8.06 4.61
N ASP A 17 20.84 -8.57 4.61
CA ASP A 17 21.97 -7.95 5.30
C ASP A 17 22.45 -6.63 4.65
N ASP A 18 22.02 -6.34 3.43
CA ASP A 18 22.31 -5.07 2.77
C ASP A 18 21.42 -3.91 3.30
N PHE A 19 20.34 -4.23 4.04
CA PHE A 19 19.41 -3.25 4.59
C PHE A 19 19.79 -2.79 5.98
N LYS A 20 20.17 -1.52 6.11
CA LYS A 20 20.40 -0.84 7.39
C LYS A 20 19.08 -0.26 7.91
N LEU A 21 18.75 -0.53 9.17
CA LEU A 21 17.66 0.15 9.88
C LEU A 21 18.04 1.61 10.12
N ILE A 22 17.27 2.58 9.60
CA ILE A 22 17.53 4.03 9.70
C ILE A 22 16.45 4.78 10.49
N ALA A 23 15.27 4.17 10.71
CA ALA A 23 14.27 4.66 11.66
C ALA A 23 13.52 3.49 12.28
N GLN A 24 13.27 3.56 13.59
CA GLN A 24 12.54 2.55 14.37
C GLN A 24 11.51 3.20 15.30
N GLY A 25 10.59 2.37 15.82
CA GLY A 25 9.65 2.80 16.84
C GLY A 25 8.75 3.94 16.40
N GLY A 26 8.42 4.03 15.09
CA GLY A 26 7.60 5.12 14.56
C GLY A 26 8.26 6.49 14.70
N PHE A 27 9.56 6.61 14.49
CA PHE A 27 10.33 7.84 14.71
C PHE A 27 10.32 8.27 16.19
N GLY A 28 10.33 7.32 17.12
CA GLY A 28 10.30 7.55 18.56
C GLY A 28 8.88 7.67 19.14
N ASP A 29 7.84 7.55 18.32
CA ASP A 29 6.45 7.46 18.76
C ASP A 29 5.73 6.30 18.07
N GLY A 30 5.57 5.18 18.80
CA GLY A 30 4.94 3.95 18.30
C GLY A 30 3.51 4.13 17.77
N MET A 31 2.88 5.28 17.97
CA MET A 31 1.62 5.64 17.34
C MET A 31 1.74 5.86 15.83
N ASN A 32 2.92 6.22 15.31
CA ASN A 32 3.21 6.26 13.87
C ASN A 32 3.25 4.83 13.32
N ALA A 33 2.08 4.29 13.00
CA ALA A 33 1.88 2.89 12.68
C ALA A 33 2.41 2.51 11.29
N TYR A 34 2.27 3.37 10.29
CA TYR A 34 2.69 3.10 8.92
C TYR A 34 3.62 4.20 8.40
N ALA A 35 4.72 3.82 7.76
CA ALA A 35 5.38 4.62 6.74
C ALA A 35 4.47 4.62 5.49
N HIS A 36 3.38 5.41 5.54
CA HIS A 36 2.20 5.23 4.69
C HIS A 36 2.46 5.62 3.24
N SER A 37 3.27 6.65 3.02
CA SER A 37 3.79 7.05 1.71
C SER A 37 5.21 7.56 1.83
N MET A 38 6.00 7.39 0.76
CA MET A 38 7.39 7.84 0.68
C MET A 38 7.70 8.38 -0.70
N ALA A 39 8.61 9.34 -0.78
CA ALA A 39 9.19 9.83 -2.03
C ALA A 39 10.61 10.34 -1.82
N TRP A 40 11.44 10.20 -2.85
CA TRP A 40 12.72 10.87 -2.94
C TRP A 40 12.54 12.22 -3.63
N PHE A 41 12.89 13.30 -2.95
CA PHE A 41 12.70 14.66 -3.45
C PHE A 41 13.83 15.58 -2.99
N ASN A 42 14.40 16.35 -3.91
CA ASN A 42 15.48 17.34 -3.65
C ASN A 42 16.63 16.80 -2.77
N GLY A 43 17.07 15.55 -3.06
CA GLY A 43 18.20 14.94 -2.36
C GLY A 43 17.87 14.34 -0.97
N HIS A 44 16.61 14.25 -0.61
CA HIS A 44 16.14 13.71 0.67
C HIS A 44 15.04 12.65 0.49
N LEU A 45 14.95 11.72 1.44
CA LEU A 45 13.79 10.86 1.57
C LEU A 45 12.72 11.56 2.43
N TYR A 46 11.49 11.56 1.94
CA TYR A 46 10.31 11.97 2.72
C TYR A 46 9.47 10.75 3.05
N VAL A 47 9.07 10.66 4.31
CA VAL A 47 8.20 9.59 4.84
C VAL A 47 7.01 10.23 5.53
N ALA A 48 5.81 9.90 5.08
CA ALA A 48 4.59 10.39 5.70
C ALA A 48 3.82 9.25 6.38
N THR A 49 3.26 9.53 7.55
CA THR A 49 2.74 8.50 8.46
C THR A 49 1.22 8.39 8.45
N THR A 50 0.73 7.29 9.00
CA THR A 50 -0.63 7.13 9.53
C THR A 50 -0.52 6.70 10.99
N ARG A 51 -1.37 7.24 11.86
CA ARG A 51 -1.31 7.00 13.29
C ARG A 51 -2.51 6.22 13.81
N GLY A 52 -2.30 5.40 14.85
CA GLY A 52 -3.37 4.73 15.58
C GLY A 52 -4.25 3.78 14.75
N ASN A 53 -3.68 3.00 13.85
CA ASN A 53 -4.44 2.16 12.91
C ASN A 53 -5.38 1.17 13.61
N PHE A 54 -4.93 0.40 14.60
CA PHE A 54 -5.80 -0.55 15.31
C PHE A 54 -6.93 0.13 16.09
N PRO A 55 -6.73 1.20 16.88
CA PRO A 55 -7.83 1.95 17.50
C PRO A 55 -8.86 2.46 16.47
N LEU A 56 -8.40 2.97 15.33
CA LEU A 56 -9.29 3.41 14.25
C LEU A 56 -10.03 2.26 13.58
N MET A 57 -9.40 1.10 13.42
CA MET A 57 -10.03 -0.12 12.89
C MET A 57 -11.12 -0.63 13.84
N LYS A 58 -10.83 -0.72 15.14
CA LYS A 58 -11.81 -1.14 16.17
C LYS A 58 -13.08 -0.30 16.13
N ALA A 59 -12.93 1.01 15.97
CA ALA A 59 -14.06 1.94 15.94
C ALA A 59 -14.92 1.86 14.67
N ARG A 60 -14.41 1.25 13.60
CA ARG A 60 -15.05 1.30 12.26
C ARG A 60 -15.47 -0.04 11.71
N LEU A 61 -14.77 -1.11 12.07
CA LEU A 61 -14.95 -2.42 11.46
C LEU A 61 -15.32 -3.44 12.54
N PRO A 62 -16.31 -4.32 12.30
CA PRO A 62 -16.61 -5.44 13.16
C PRO A 62 -15.57 -6.57 12.98
N ILE A 63 -14.30 -6.26 13.30
CA ILE A 63 -13.23 -7.25 13.25
C ILE A 63 -13.38 -8.13 14.49
N GLY A 64 -13.51 -9.44 14.27
CA GLY A 64 -13.64 -10.43 15.33
C GLY A 64 -12.29 -10.63 16.05
N MET A 65 -11.97 -9.75 16.98
CA MET A 65 -10.86 -9.91 17.93
C MET A 65 -11.43 -9.96 19.34
N ASP A 66 -11.07 -11.01 20.10
CA ASP A 66 -11.48 -11.13 21.51
C ASP A 66 -10.70 -10.13 22.38
N VAL A 67 -9.42 -10.00 22.10
CA VAL A 67 -8.53 -9.03 22.73
C VAL A 67 -7.83 -8.24 21.63
N TRP A 68 -7.76 -6.92 21.77
CA TRP A 68 -7.04 -6.10 20.80
C TRP A 68 -5.54 -6.10 21.12
N PRO A 69 -4.67 -6.19 20.08
CA PRO A 69 -3.23 -6.24 20.31
C PRO A 69 -2.66 -4.96 20.92
N VAL A 70 -3.37 -3.82 20.82
CA VAL A 70 -2.99 -2.54 21.44
C VAL A 70 -4.13 -1.92 22.22
N GLU A 71 -3.81 -0.99 23.13
CA GLU A 71 -4.82 -0.22 23.85
C GLU A 71 -5.70 0.55 22.85
N CYS A 72 -7.00 0.27 22.89
CA CYS A 72 -7.99 0.91 22.04
C CYS A 72 -9.02 1.60 22.91
N PRO A 73 -8.89 2.92 23.16
CA PRO A 73 -9.88 3.66 23.94
C PRO A 73 -11.25 3.62 23.26
N GLU A 74 -12.30 3.81 24.02
CA GLU A 74 -13.68 3.86 23.53
C GLU A 74 -13.84 4.93 22.42
N ASN A 75 -13.26 6.09 22.65
CA ASN A 75 -13.14 7.13 21.63
C ASN A 75 -11.70 7.18 21.09
N PRO A 76 -11.42 6.66 19.88
CA PRO A 76 -10.06 6.70 19.31
C PRO A 76 -9.55 8.13 19.07
N PHE A 77 -10.45 9.12 18.93
CA PHE A 77 -10.08 10.53 18.74
C PHE A 77 -9.60 11.22 20.03
N SER A 78 -9.57 10.52 21.18
CA SER A 78 -8.83 10.96 22.36
C SER A 78 -7.32 10.78 22.24
N LEU A 79 -6.86 10.00 21.25
CA LEU A 79 -5.45 9.80 20.94
C LEU A 79 -4.92 10.93 20.05
N ASP A 80 -3.61 11.17 20.11
CA ASP A 80 -2.93 12.01 19.12
C ASP A 80 -2.86 11.27 17.77
N LEU A 81 -3.79 11.59 16.88
CA LEU A 81 -3.90 11.02 15.54
C LEU A 81 -3.37 11.97 14.46
N GLN A 82 -2.65 13.03 14.82
CA GLN A 82 -2.08 13.99 13.89
C GLN A 82 -0.97 13.36 13.07
N ALA A 83 -1.23 13.00 11.81
CA ALA A 83 -0.25 12.43 10.91
C ALA A 83 0.97 13.34 10.73
N GLU A 84 2.13 12.76 10.48
CA GLU A 84 3.41 13.46 10.42
C GLU A 84 4.12 13.22 9.09
N ILE A 85 4.93 14.20 8.64
CA ILE A 85 5.87 14.06 7.53
C ILE A 85 7.28 14.23 8.08
N TRP A 86 8.12 13.25 7.82
CA TRP A 86 9.51 13.18 8.22
C TRP A 86 10.42 13.25 7.01
N ARG A 87 11.56 13.93 7.14
CA ARG A 87 12.60 14.06 6.13
C ARG A 87 13.90 13.43 6.63
N TYR A 88 14.49 12.57 5.81
CA TYR A 88 15.78 11.96 6.07
C TYR A 88 16.87 12.56 5.17
N THR A 89 17.98 12.97 5.78
CA THR A 89 19.19 13.42 5.08
C THR A 89 20.24 12.31 5.17
N VAL A 90 20.53 11.66 4.04
CA VAL A 90 21.45 10.52 4.02
C VAL A 90 22.86 10.89 4.46
N ALA A 91 23.34 12.08 4.05
CA ALA A 91 24.70 12.55 4.38
C ALA A 91 24.95 12.67 5.88
N ASP A 92 23.92 13.06 6.63
CA ASP A 92 24.00 13.32 8.07
C ASP A 92 23.42 12.17 8.92
N ASP A 93 22.89 11.13 8.28
CA ASP A 93 22.12 10.04 8.92
C ASP A 93 21.07 10.57 9.91
N SER A 94 20.34 11.63 9.52
CA SER A 94 19.49 12.38 10.43
C SER A 94 18.05 12.53 9.92
N TRP A 95 17.10 12.52 10.87
CA TRP A 95 15.68 12.73 10.65
C TRP A 95 15.21 14.06 11.21
N GLU A 96 14.34 14.73 10.46
CA GLU A 96 13.64 15.95 10.84
C GLU A 96 12.14 15.79 10.59
N ARG A 97 11.29 16.09 11.59
CA ARG A 97 9.86 16.20 11.35
C ARG A 97 9.55 17.56 10.71
N VAL A 98 9.22 17.54 9.42
CA VAL A 98 8.95 18.77 8.64
C VAL A 98 7.49 19.19 8.68
N SER A 99 6.55 18.27 9.02
CA SER A 99 5.14 18.62 9.15
C SER A 99 4.43 17.72 10.17
N LYS A 100 3.42 18.27 10.83
CA LYS A 100 2.43 17.58 11.64
C LYS A 100 1.05 18.11 11.28
N ALA A 101 0.08 17.23 11.06
CA ALA A 101 -1.28 17.59 10.71
C ALA A 101 -1.89 18.56 11.74
N PRO A 102 -2.50 19.67 11.32
CA PRO A 102 -3.11 20.62 12.26
C PRO A 102 -4.37 20.05 12.90
N LEU A 103 -4.71 20.59 14.08
CA LEU A 103 -6.02 20.44 14.68
C LEU A 103 -6.98 21.45 14.04
N ILE A 104 -8.19 21.01 13.76
CA ILE A 104 -9.29 21.81 13.22
C ILE A 104 -10.57 21.56 14.01
N ILE A 105 -11.58 22.40 13.85
CA ILE A 105 -12.90 22.15 14.39
C ILE A 105 -13.69 21.28 13.38
N GLY A 106 -14.06 20.09 13.80
CA GLY A 106 -14.86 19.17 13.01
C GLY A 106 -16.33 19.58 12.91
N SER A 107 -17.09 18.92 12.03
CA SER A 107 -18.51 19.22 11.80
C SER A 107 -19.41 19.03 13.04
N HIS A 108 -18.90 18.44 14.12
CA HIS A 108 -19.58 18.25 15.41
C HIS A 108 -19.14 19.30 16.47
N GLY A 109 -18.41 20.35 16.06
CA GLY A 109 -17.98 21.44 16.93
C GLY A 109 -16.81 21.12 17.88
N LYS A 110 -16.15 19.95 17.74
CA LYS A 110 -15.02 19.55 18.59
C LYS A 110 -13.71 19.54 17.80
N PRO A 111 -12.54 19.77 18.47
CA PRO A 111 -11.24 19.62 17.83
C PRO A 111 -11.01 18.20 17.32
N ILE A 112 -10.48 18.08 16.10
CA ILE A 112 -10.04 16.84 15.48
C ILE A 112 -8.78 17.10 14.68
N THR A 113 -8.00 16.05 14.40
CA THR A 113 -6.90 16.18 13.41
C THR A 113 -7.49 16.38 12.00
N ARG A 114 -6.85 17.24 11.19
CA ARG A 114 -7.25 17.42 9.79
C ARG A 114 -6.92 16.17 8.96
N GLU A 115 -5.73 15.60 9.14
CA GLU A 115 -5.27 14.39 8.46
C GLU A 115 -4.99 13.26 9.47
N LEU A 116 -5.61 12.09 9.26
CA LEU A 116 -5.32 10.83 9.96
C LEU A 116 -4.11 10.11 9.37
N GLY A 117 -3.75 10.43 8.14
CA GLY A 117 -2.67 9.83 7.41
C GLY A 117 -2.47 10.45 6.03
N TYR A 118 -1.33 10.14 5.43
CA TYR A 118 -0.94 10.58 4.10
C TYR A 118 -0.76 9.37 3.19
N ARG A 119 -1.71 9.13 2.29
CA ARG A 119 -1.84 7.86 1.56
C ARG A 119 -0.94 7.73 0.34
N GLY A 120 -0.62 8.82 -0.28
CA GLY A 120 0.23 8.87 -1.46
C GLY A 120 1.20 10.04 -1.39
N MET A 121 2.36 9.86 -1.97
CA MET A 121 3.38 10.90 -2.10
C MET A 121 4.07 10.70 -3.45
N VAL A 122 4.17 11.77 -4.23
CA VAL A 122 4.75 11.70 -5.57
C VAL A 122 5.41 13.02 -5.95
N VAL A 123 6.51 12.92 -6.68
CA VAL A 123 7.11 14.09 -7.33
C VAL A 123 6.47 14.27 -8.70
N TYR A 124 5.96 15.46 -8.96
CA TYR A 124 5.39 15.83 -10.24
C TYR A 124 6.17 16.98 -10.86
N GLN A 125 6.56 16.76 -12.10
CA GLN A 125 7.27 17.73 -12.95
C GLN A 125 6.68 17.58 -14.37
N PRO A 126 5.75 18.45 -14.79
CA PRO A 126 5.04 18.27 -16.06
C PRO A 126 5.97 18.35 -17.28
N LYS A 127 7.01 19.18 -17.21
CA LYS A 127 8.07 19.29 -18.23
C LYS A 127 9.44 19.30 -17.55
N PRO A 128 10.50 18.82 -18.20
CA PRO A 128 11.86 18.83 -17.65
C PRO A 128 12.37 20.23 -17.25
N SER A 129 11.84 21.29 -17.85
CA SER A 129 12.18 22.70 -17.54
C SER A 129 11.46 23.24 -16.29
N ASP A 130 10.40 22.58 -15.84
CA ASP A 130 9.57 23.07 -14.74
C ASP A 130 10.21 22.72 -13.40
N THR A 131 9.89 23.47 -12.35
CA THR A 131 10.31 23.12 -10.99
C THR A 131 9.52 21.89 -10.51
N PRO A 132 10.21 20.80 -10.11
CA PRO A 132 9.53 19.67 -9.54
C PRO A 132 8.85 20.02 -8.23
N MET A 133 7.66 19.47 -7.99
CA MET A 133 6.88 19.66 -6.77
C MET A 133 6.56 18.32 -6.14
N LEU A 134 6.61 18.27 -4.81
CA LEU A 134 6.17 17.13 -4.02
C LEU A 134 4.68 17.26 -3.70
N PHE A 135 3.88 16.29 -4.14
CA PHE A 135 2.46 16.19 -3.82
C PHE A 135 2.21 15.09 -2.80
N VAL A 136 1.33 15.35 -1.83
CA VAL A 136 0.96 14.43 -0.77
C VAL A 136 -0.56 14.34 -0.68
N SER A 137 -1.12 13.16 -0.90
CA SER A 137 -2.56 12.92 -0.75
C SER A 137 -2.92 12.52 0.68
N THR A 138 -4.07 12.98 1.16
CA THR A 138 -4.44 12.86 2.57
C THR A 138 -5.62 11.92 2.82
N TRP A 139 -5.75 11.49 4.07
CA TRP A 139 -6.90 10.80 4.63
C TRP A 139 -7.49 11.64 5.75
N SER A 140 -8.70 12.13 5.53
CA SER A 140 -9.45 12.96 6.46
C SER A 140 -10.38 12.12 7.35
N PRO A 141 -10.58 12.48 8.64
CA PRO A 141 -11.62 11.87 9.45
C PRO A 141 -13.01 12.17 8.88
N ALA A 142 -14.00 11.31 9.18
CA ALA A 142 -15.37 11.46 8.68
C ALA A 142 -16.06 12.78 9.09
N LYS A 143 -15.64 13.37 10.19
CA LYS A 143 -16.11 14.66 10.69
C LYS A 143 -15.27 15.85 10.21
N GLY A 144 -14.23 15.58 9.41
CA GLY A 144 -13.39 16.60 8.78
C GLY A 144 -14.02 17.19 7.51
N PRO A 145 -13.38 18.20 6.91
CA PRO A 145 -13.88 18.84 5.69
C PRO A 145 -13.80 17.92 4.46
N GLY A 146 -12.90 16.95 4.46
CA GLY A 146 -12.57 16.07 3.35
C GLY A 146 -11.05 15.98 3.15
N PRO A 147 -10.58 15.02 2.34
CA PRO A 147 -9.17 14.88 2.05
C PRO A 147 -8.68 16.01 1.15
N LEU A 148 -7.39 16.30 1.25
CA LEU A 148 -6.68 17.31 0.48
C LEU A 148 -5.55 16.67 -0.34
N LEU A 149 -5.12 17.36 -1.38
CA LEU A 149 -3.77 17.30 -1.89
C LEU A 149 -2.98 18.43 -1.29
N LEU A 150 -1.83 18.12 -0.71
CA LEU A 150 -0.85 19.10 -0.27
C LEU A 150 0.27 19.13 -1.29
N ARG A 151 0.80 20.34 -1.55
CA ARG A 151 1.98 20.55 -2.41
C ARG A 151 3.13 21.14 -1.63
N SER A 152 4.35 20.87 -2.05
CA SER A 152 5.55 21.51 -1.54
C SER A 152 6.60 21.64 -2.64
N VAL A 153 7.27 22.80 -2.72
CA VAL A 153 8.41 23.03 -3.62
C VAL A 153 9.75 22.88 -2.90
N ASP A 154 9.75 23.01 -1.58
CA ASP A 154 10.94 23.00 -0.73
C ASP A 154 11.02 21.77 0.19
N GLY A 155 9.96 20.95 0.26
CA GLY A 155 9.82 19.81 1.15
C GLY A 155 9.68 20.17 2.63
N ARG A 156 9.40 21.45 2.97
CA ARG A 156 9.21 21.96 4.33
C ARG A 156 7.85 22.58 4.52
N ASN A 157 7.40 23.36 3.55
CA ASN A 157 6.12 24.03 3.56
C ASN A 157 5.13 23.22 2.71
N PHE A 158 4.05 22.74 3.33
CA PHE A 158 3.01 21.94 2.69
C PHE A 158 1.69 22.70 2.69
N GLU A 159 1.22 23.07 1.50
CA GLU A 159 0.02 23.88 1.31
C GLU A 159 -1.06 23.09 0.57
N PRO A 160 -2.35 23.25 0.92
CA PRO A 160 -3.44 22.70 0.13
C PRO A 160 -3.41 23.18 -1.32
N SER A 161 -3.59 22.25 -2.27
CA SER A 161 -3.64 22.54 -3.71
C SER A 161 -4.94 22.07 -4.37
N CYS A 162 -5.95 21.73 -3.59
CA CYS A 162 -7.28 21.40 -4.10
C CYS A 162 -8.36 21.74 -3.06
N GLU A 163 -9.61 21.74 -3.50
CA GLU A 163 -10.74 21.76 -2.59
C GLU A 163 -10.80 20.47 -1.76
N PRO A 164 -11.34 20.52 -0.51
CA PRO A 164 -11.60 19.31 0.26
C PRO A 164 -12.44 18.29 -0.53
N GLY A 165 -11.97 17.05 -0.60
CA GLY A 165 -12.60 16.02 -1.44
C GLY A 165 -12.16 16.07 -2.90
N LEU A 166 -11.03 16.71 -3.23
CA LEU A 166 -10.44 16.94 -4.55
C LEU A 166 -11.18 18.05 -5.34
N VAL A 167 -12.46 17.87 -5.60
CA VAL A 167 -13.38 18.79 -6.29
C VAL A 167 -14.70 18.89 -5.50
N GLY A 168 -14.63 18.94 -4.18
CA GLY A 168 -15.81 19.04 -3.30
C GLY A 168 -16.54 17.72 -3.06
N LEU A 169 -15.97 16.56 -3.41
CA LEU A 169 -16.64 15.27 -3.25
C LEU A 169 -16.75 14.83 -1.78
N PRO A 170 -17.84 14.14 -1.39
CA PRO A 170 -18.07 13.68 -0.01
C PRO A 170 -17.28 12.40 0.31
N VAL A 171 -16.00 12.41 0.00
CA VAL A 171 -15.05 11.29 0.21
C VAL A 171 -14.19 11.53 1.44
N THR A 172 -13.43 10.53 1.87
CA THR A 172 -12.55 10.61 3.05
C THR A 172 -11.08 10.50 2.71
N THR A 173 -10.71 10.11 1.49
CA THR A 173 -9.32 9.93 1.10
C THR A 173 -9.13 10.23 -0.39
N ILE A 174 -7.94 10.71 -0.75
CA ILE A 174 -7.41 10.67 -2.10
C ILE A 174 -6.38 9.54 -2.10
N ARG A 175 -6.51 8.57 -3.04
CA ARG A 175 -5.84 7.29 -2.87
C ARG A 175 -4.47 7.24 -3.54
N THR A 176 -4.42 7.10 -4.83
CA THR A 176 -3.19 6.97 -5.59
C THR A 176 -2.96 8.22 -6.43
N MET A 177 -1.72 8.51 -6.74
CA MET A 177 -1.30 9.59 -7.64
C MET A 177 -0.27 9.06 -8.63
N VAL A 178 -0.47 9.30 -9.91
CA VAL A 178 0.41 8.81 -10.98
C VAL A 178 0.77 9.94 -11.94
N PRO A 179 2.02 10.38 -11.99
CA PRO A 179 2.52 11.23 -13.05
C PRO A 179 2.64 10.43 -14.35
N PHE A 180 1.97 10.87 -15.41
CA PHE A 180 2.06 10.20 -16.70
C PHE A 180 1.78 11.18 -17.84
N LYS A 181 2.63 11.19 -18.88
CA LYS A 181 2.51 12.05 -20.08
C LYS A 181 2.20 13.52 -19.75
N GLY A 182 2.96 14.11 -18.79
CA GLY A 182 2.84 15.51 -18.41
C GLY A 182 1.56 15.86 -17.66
N ARG A 183 0.89 14.88 -17.06
CA ARG A 183 -0.31 15.02 -16.23
C ARG A 183 -0.14 14.27 -14.92
N LEU A 184 -0.86 14.71 -13.91
CA LEU A 184 -1.02 13.98 -12.65
C LEU A 184 -2.42 13.37 -12.61
N PHE A 185 -2.49 12.06 -12.45
CA PHE A 185 -3.73 11.31 -12.30
C PHE A 185 -3.97 10.95 -10.85
N THR A 186 -5.23 10.97 -10.41
CA THR A 186 -5.63 10.55 -9.07
C THR A 186 -7.05 10.02 -9.02
N THR A 187 -7.43 9.46 -7.86
CA THR A 187 -8.79 8.99 -7.60
C THR A 187 -9.19 9.25 -6.15
N PRO A 188 -10.35 9.91 -5.92
CA PRO A 188 -10.95 10.00 -4.59
C PRO A 188 -11.58 8.66 -4.19
N ALA A 189 -11.56 8.35 -2.88
CA ALA A 189 -12.10 7.12 -2.36
C ALA A 189 -12.64 7.28 -0.93
N GLY A 190 -13.36 6.24 -0.47
CA GLY A 190 -13.96 6.21 0.86
C GLY A 190 -15.25 7.01 0.95
N SER A 191 -16.05 6.71 1.97
CA SER A 191 -17.31 7.40 2.25
C SER A 191 -17.34 7.87 3.71
N ARG A 192 -17.98 9.01 3.97
CA ARG A 192 -18.19 9.52 5.33
C ARG A 192 -19.09 8.56 6.10
N GLY A 193 -18.62 8.09 7.26
CA GLY A 193 -19.36 7.13 8.09
C GLY A 193 -19.34 5.68 7.58
N GLY A 194 -18.63 5.40 6.48
CA GLY A 194 -18.49 4.07 5.88
C GLY A 194 -17.05 3.59 5.76
N ASN A 195 -16.84 2.65 4.84
CA ASN A 195 -15.52 2.09 4.55
C ASN A 195 -14.64 3.17 3.88
N THR A 196 -13.41 3.33 4.36
CA THR A 196 -12.43 4.29 3.82
C THR A 196 -11.87 3.89 2.45
N ASN A 197 -12.19 2.71 1.97
CA ASN A 197 -11.72 2.16 0.70
C ASN A 197 -12.85 1.97 -0.32
N VAL A 198 -14.11 2.25 0.02
CA VAL A 198 -15.27 2.08 -0.87
C VAL A 198 -15.96 3.42 -1.05
N SER A 199 -16.27 3.78 -2.29
CA SER A 199 -16.84 5.07 -2.63
C SER A 199 -17.94 4.95 -3.69
N ALA A 200 -18.89 5.86 -3.65
CA ALA A 200 -19.81 6.11 -4.78
C ALA A 200 -19.18 6.98 -5.90
N HIS A 201 -17.89 7.31 -5.79
CA HIS A 201 -17.17 8.19 -6.70
C HIS A 201 -15.92 7.49 -7.26
N SER A 202 -16.12 6.31 -7.88
CA SER A 202 -15.05 5.52 -8.51
C SER A 202 -14.74 6.10 -9.90
N VAL A 203 -14.02 7.23 -9.93
CA VAL A 203 -13.69 8.00 -11.13
C VAL A 203 -12.20 8.34 -11.12
N VAL A 204 -11.58 8.28 -12.30
CA VAL A 204 -10.22 8.80 -12.51
C VAL A 204 -10.28 10.28 -12.82
N TYR A 205 -9.48 11.06 -12.15
CA TYR A 205 -9.28 12.49 -12.39
C TYR A 205 -7.87 12.75 -12.92
N GLU A 206 -7.74 13.72 -13.82
CA GLU A 206 -6.45 14.24 -14.26
C GLU A 206 -6.29 15.72 -13.97
N SER A 207 -5.04 16.15 -13.91
CA SER A 207 -4.66 17.55 -13.87
C SER A 207 -3.36 17.79 -14.64
N ARG A 208 -3.34 18.86 -15.42
CA ARG A 208 -2.10 19.44 -15.99
C ARG A 208 -1.51 20.51 -15.07
N ASP A 209 -2.34 21.02 -14.17
CA ASP A 209 -1.99 22.07 -13.18
C ASP A 209 -2.54 21.72 -11.80
N PRO A 210 -2.04 20.62 -11.18
CA PRO A 210 -2.49 20.20 -9.85
C PRO A 210 -2.13 21.18 -8.75
N ALA A 211 -1.16 22.07 -9.00
CA ALA A 211 -0.76 23.12 -8.06
C ALA A 211 -1.85 24.18 -7.85
N ASN A 212 -2.67 24.42 -8.86
CA ASN A 212 -3.79 25.37 -8.82
C ASN A 212 -5.16 24.66 -8.68
N GLY A 213 -5.16 23.37 -8.35
CA GLY A 213 -6.38 22.61 -8.04
C GLY A 213 -7.30 22.37 -9.23
N GLN A 214 -6.77 22.37 -10.46
CA GLN A 214 -7.53 22.14 -11.68
C GLN A 214 -7.62 20.66 -11.95
N TRP A 215 -8.76 20.07 -11.67
CA TRP A 215 -9.02 18.63 -11.85
C TRP A 215 -10.25 18.38 -12.72
N GLU A 216 -10.14 17.47 -13.65
CA GLU A 216 -11.26 17.05 -14.50
C GLU A 216 -11.38 15.50 -14.56
N PRO A 217 -12.62 14.97 -14.59
CA PRO A 217 -12.84 13.53 -14.69
C PRO A 217 -12.50 13.03 -16.09
N VAL A 218 -11.81 11.89 -16.19
CA VAL A 218 -11.43 11.25 -17.46
C VAL A 218 -12.08 9.88 -17.68
N SER A 219 -12.85 9.39 -16.71
CA SER A 219 -13.61 8.14 -16.81
C SER A 219 -15.03 8.33 -16.32
N ASP A 220 -15.95 7.48 -16.79
CA ASP A 220 -17.23 7.29 -16.16
C ASP A 220 -17.07 6.60 -14.80
N PHE A 221 -18.10 6.68 -13.95
CA PHE A 221 -18.17 5.95 -12.69
C PHE A 221 -17.99 4.45 -12.95
N GLY A 222 -16.95 3.87 -12.28
CA GLY A 222 -16.66 2.45 -12.36
C GLY A 222 -16.44 1.92 -13.77
N PHE A 223 -16.14 2.80 -14.75
CA PHE A 223 -16.05 2.45 -16.17
C PHE A 223 -17.38 1.89 -16.75
N GLY A 224 -18.51 2.38 -16.26
CA GLY A 224 -19.85 1.89 -16.62
C GLY A 224 -20.30 0.64 -15.87
N GLU A 225 -19.49 0.08 -15.00
CA GLU A 225 -19.80 -1.12 -14.21
C GLU A 225 -19.98 -0.79 -12.72
N ALA A 226 -21.23 -0.92 -12.23
CA ALA A 226 -21.59 -0.57 -10.85
C ALA A 226 -20.90 -1.43 -9.78
N GLY A 227 -20.34 -2.59 -10.14
CA GLY A 227 -19.54 -3.46 -9.27
C GLY A 227 -18.18 -2.86 -8.90
N ASN A 228 -17.65 -1.96 -9.73
CA ASN A 228 -16.36 -1.28 -9.51
C ASN A 228 -16.52 -0.15 -8.49
N LYS A 229 -16.44 -0.49 -7.21
CA LYS A 229 -16.72 0.43 -6.09
C LYS A 229 -15.58 1.41 -5.78
N THR A 230 -14.38 1.13 -6.23
CA THR A 230 -13.21 2.00 -6.02
C THR A 230 -12.12 1.68 -7.03
N ILE A 231 -11.36 2.68 -7.42
CA ILE A 231 -10.09 2.52 -8.08
C ILE A 231 -9.03 2.37 -6.98
N PHE A 232 -8.25 1.31 -7.03
CA PHE A 232 -7.28 1.00 -5.99
C PHE A 232 -5.86 1.37 -6.34
N GLU A 233 -5.44 1.13 -7.58
CA GLU A 233 -4.11 1.45 -8.06
C GLU A 233 -4.13 1.86 -9.52
N MET A 234 -3.13 2.62 -9.95
CA MET A 234 -2.93 3.05 -11.33
C MET A 234 -1.45 3.02 -11.67
N ALA A 235 -1.13 2.83 -12.96
CA ALA A 235 0.22 2.96 -13.48
C ALA A 235 0.22 3.38 -14.94
N GLY A 236 1.20 4.19 -15.34
CA GLY A 236 1.53 4.40 -16.74
C GLY A 236 2.41 3.26 -17.24
N PHE A 237 2.03 2.64 -18.35
CA PHE A 237 2.84 1.62 -19.00
C PHE A 237 2.69 1.76 -20.52
N GLU A 238 3.83 1.81 -21.22
CA GLU A 238 3.90 2.16 -22.65
C GLU A 238 3.08 3.44 -22.92
N ASP A 239 2.14 3.40 -23.83
CA ASP A 239 1.30 4.56 -24.18
C ASP A 239 0.01 4.67 -23.38
N HIS A 240 -0.23 3.78 -22.42
CA HIS A 240 -1.50 3.65 -21.73
C HIS A 240 -1.41 3.98 -20.24
N LEU A 241 -2.46 4.58 -19.71
CA LEU A 241 -2.77 4.60 -18.28
C LEU A 241 -3.57 3.33 -17.95
N TYR A 242 -3.07 2.52 -17.04
CA TYR A 242 -3.74 1.34 -16.52
C TYR A 242 -4.33 1.64 -15.15
N VAL A 243 -5.53 1.08 -14.91
CA VAL A 243 -6.32 1.32 -13.70
C VAL A 243 -6.86 0.00 -13.16
N GLY A 244 -6.60 -0.29 -11.90
CA GLY A 244 -7.08 -1.46 -11.19
C GLY A 244 -8.18 -1.11 -10.19
N THR A 245 -9.25 -1.90 -10.18
CA THR A 245 -10.45 -1.64 -9.38
C THR A 245 -10.49 -2.51 -8.11
N PHE A 246 -11.44 -2.16 -7.23
CA PHE A 246 -12.03 -3.06 -6.24
C PHE A 246 -13.43 -3.46 -6.72
N ASN A 247 -13.67 -4.78 -6.78
CA ASN A 247 -14.93 -5.37 -7.13
C ASN A 247 -15.11 -6.70 -6.37
N LEU A 248 -16.26 -6.92 -5.73
CA LEU A 248 -16.53 -8.12 -4.92
C LEU A 248 -16.55 -9.41 -5.75
N GLU A 249 -16.85 -9.30 -7.04
CA GLU A 249 -16.82 -10.44 -7.98
C GLU A 249 -15.44 -10.69 -8.59
N GLY A 250 -14.45 -9.93 -8.15
CA GLY A 250 -13.07 -9.92 -8.63
C GLY A 250 -12.72 -8.62 -9.34
N PHE A 251 -11.52 -8.11 -9.08
CA PHE A 251 -11.06 -6.86 -9.66
C PHE A 251 -11.09 -6.88 -11.19
N GLN A 252 -11.15 -5.68 -11.75
CA GLN A 252 -10.94 -5.44 -13.17
C GLN A 252 -9.71 -4.56 -13.38
N VAL A 253 -9.07 -4.74 -14.53
CA VAL A 253 -8.01 -3.83 -15.01
C VAL A 253 -8.46 -3.23 -16.32
N TRP A 254 -8.44 -1.90 -16.37
CA TRP A 254 -8.80 -1.09 -17.51
C TRP A 254 -7.60 -0.32 -18.01
N ARG A 255 -7.52 -0.03 -19.31
CA ARG A 255 -6.51 0.85 -19.89
C ARG A 255 -7.12 1.89 -20.80
N SER A 256 -6.46 3.02 -20.95
CA SER A 256 -6.79 4.07 -21.92
C SER A 256 -5.54 4.74 -22.42
N THR A 257 -5.54 5.15 -23.68
CA THR A 257 -4.57 6.15 -24.17
C THR A 257 -4.90 7.49 -23.53
N VAL A 258 -3.85 8.23 -23.13
CA VAL A 258 -4.03 9.58 -22.59
C VAL A 258 -4.30 10.55 -23.71
N GLU A 259 -5.56 10.94 -23.86
CA GLU A 259 -6.04 11.74 -24.97
C GLU A 259 -5.91 13.25 -24.71
N SER A 260 -6.18 14.06 -25.74
CA SER A 260 -6.12 15.53 -25.62
C SER A 260 -7.27 16.11 -24.82
N LYS A 261 -8.41 15.45 -24.81
CA LYS A 261 -9.65 15.87 -24.13
C LYS A 261 -10.38 14.69 -23.48
N PRO A 262 -10.85 14.84 -22.21
CA PRO A 262 -11.76 13.88 -21.61
C PRO A 262 -13.20 13.96 -22.21
N PRO A 263 -14.04 12.91 -21.98
CA PRO A 263 -13.67 11.65 -21.33
C PRO A 263 -12.83 10.75 -22.25
N TYR A 264 -11.99 9.91 -21.64
CA TYR A 264 -11.19 8.97 -22.41
C TYR A 264 -11.99 7.71 -22.78
N GLN A 265 -11.52 7.01 -23.82
CA GLN A 265 -12.04 5.68 -24.14
C GLN A 265 -11.27 4.64 -23.31
N TRP A 266 -11.99 3.74 -22.65
CA TRP A 266 -11.44 2.73 -21.78
C TRP A 266 -11.69 1.33 -22.29
N GLU A 267 -10.66 0.49 -22.25
CA GLU A 267 -10.68 -0.92 -22.63
C GLU A 267 -10.46 -1.80 -21.41
N LYS A 268 -11.29 -2.81 -21.18
CA LYS A 268 -11.14 -3.79 -20.11
C LYS A 268 -10.15 -4.88 -20.54
N ILE A 269 -9.05 -5.03 -19.80
CA ILE A 269 -7.96 -5.98 -20.08
C ILE A 269 -8.08 -7.23 -19.21
N ILE A 270 -8.41 -7.08 -17.92
CA ILE A 270 -8.63 -8.19 -17.00
C ILE A 270 -10.01 -8.04 -16.38
N ASP A 271 -10.70 -9.17 -16.27
CA ASP A 271 -12.03 -9.26 -15.66
C ASP A 271 -12.03 -10.30 -14.52
N ARG A 272 -13.00 -10.17 -13.60
CA ARG A 272 -13.31 -11.13 -12.54
C ARG A 272 -12.09 -11.60 -11.74
N GLY A 273 -11.17 -10.66 -11.38
CA GLY A 273 -9.95 -11.00 -10.64
C GLY A 273 -9.06 -11.97 -11.40
N ALA A 274 -8.92 -11.81 -12.71
CA ALA A 274 -8.29 -12.77 -13.61
C ALA A 274 -8.97 -14.15 -13.54
N TYR A 275 -10.29 -14.18 -13.42
CA TYR A 275 -11.15 -15.36 -13.32
C TYR A 275 -10.98 -16.19 -12.03
N ARG A 276 -10.38 -15.62 -10.98
CA ARG A 276 -10.38 -16.18 -9.62
C ARG A 276 -11.60 -15.70 -8.80
N GLY A 277 -12.35 -14.76 -9.32
CA GLY A 277 -13.54 -14.21 -8.68
C GLY A 277 -13.22 -13.42 -7.41
N GLY A 278 -14.10 -13.48 -6.43
CA GLY A 278 -13.99 -12.74 -5.17
C GLY A 278 -12.75 -13.00 -4.32
N LEU A 279 -11.94 -14.03 -4.64
CA LEU A 279 -10.64 -14.25 -3.98
C LEU A 279 -9.56 -13.28 -4.48
N ASN A 280 -9.82 -12.53 -5.55
CA ASN A 280 -9.01 -11.44 -6.07
C ASN A 280 -9.86 -10.16 -6.18
N GLN A 281 -10.26 -9.55 -5.04
CA GLN A 281 -11.19 -8.41 -5.01
C GLN A 281 -10.57 -7.10 -5.49
N CYS A 282 -9.29 -6.86 -5.23
CA CYS A 282 -8.67 -5.57 -5.55
C CYS A 282 -7.24 -5.70 -6.08
N VAL A 283 -6.90 -4.76 -6.95
CA VAL A 283 -5.52 -4.51 -7.37
C VAL A 283 -4.86 -3.63 -6.31
N LEU A 284 -3.83 -4.15 -5.65
CA LEU A 284 -3.16 -3.47 -4.53
C LEU A 284 -1.85 -2.82 -4.92
N SER A 285 -1.23 -3.31 -6.00
CA SER A 285 -0.03 -2.73 -6.58
C SER A 285 0.01 -2.92 -8.08
N MET A 286 0.59 -1.94 -8.78
CA MET A 286 0.92 -1.98 -10.20
C MET A 286 2.32 -1.41 -10.39
N TYR A 287 3.15 -2.06 -11.20
CA TYR A 287 4.49 -1.54 -11.49
C TYR A 287 5.01 -2.00 -12.86
N PRO A 288 5.44 -1.08 -13.73
CA PRO A 288 6.05 -1.42 -15.01
C PRO A 288 7.50 -1.89 -14.80
N PHE A 289 7.85 -3.04 -15.38
CA PHE A 289 9.21 -3.57 -15.32
C PHE A 289 9.52 -4.41 -16.56
N LYS A 290 10.66 -4.13 -17.22
CA LYS A 290 11.19 -4.89 -18.36
C LYS A 290 10.14 -5.26 -19.43
N GLY A 291 9.40 -4.28 -19.90
CA GLY A 291 8.43 -4.47 -20.98
C GLY A 291 7.13 -5.18 -20.59
N ALA A 292 6.81 -5.23 -19.29
CA ALA A 292 5.53 -5.72 -18.79
C ALA A 292 5.02 -4.90 -17.61
N LEU A 293 3.72 -4.91 -17.37
CA LEU A 293 3.07 -4.30 -16.19
C LEU A 293 2.71 -5.39 -15.20
N TYR A 294 3.32 -5.37 -14.02
CA TYR A 294 3.08 -6.32 -12.93
C TYR A 294 1.93 -5.86 -12.05
N ILE A 295 1.07 -6.79 -11.64
CA ILE A 295 -0.16 -6.52 -10.89
C ILE A 295 -0.24 -7.45 -9.69
N GLY A 296 -0.20 -6.89 -8.49
CA GLY A 296 -0.44 -7.59 -7.24
C GLY A 296 -1.90 -7.46 -6.80
N GLY A 297 -2.54 -8.60 -6.61
CA GLY A 297 -3.92 -8.69 -6.16
C GLY A 297 -4.07 -8.91 -4.66
N GLY A 298 -5.32 -9.10 -4.23
CA GLY A 298 -5.70 -9.52 -2.88
C GLY A 298 -7.16 -9.29 -2.54
N ILE A 299 -7.54 -9.74 -1.34
CA ILE A 299 -8.85 -9.45 -0.74
C ILE A 299 -8.70 -8.20 0.14
N GLN A 300 -9.58 -7.21 -0.03
CA GLN A 300 -9.61 -6.02 0.80
C GLN A 300 -9.78 -6.41 2.29
N GLY A 301 -9.04 -5.75 3.20
CA GLY A 301 -9.11 -6.03 4.63
C GLY A 301 -7.99 -6.93 5.18
N GLY A 302 -6.91 -7.13 4.41
CA GLY A 302 -5.74 -7.91 4.85
C GLY A 302 -5.80 -9.39 4.46
N GLY A 303 -6.47 -9.71 3.35
CA GLY A 303 -6.62 -11.08 2.86
C GLY A 303 -7.93 -11.75 3.29
N VAL A 304 -8.82 -11.01 4.01
CA VAL A 304 -10.12 -11.54 4.45
C VAL A 304 -11.17 -10.43 4.42
N ASP A 305 -12.30 -10.70 3.80
CA ASP A 305 -13.50 -9.84 3.81
C ASP A 305 -14.55 -10.48 4.71
N THR A 306 -14.55 -10.11 5.98
CA THR A 306 -15.47 -10.66 6.98
C THR A 306 -16.92 -10.26 6.73
N GLN A 307 -17.16 -9.09 6.10
CA GLN A 307 -18.49 -8.59 5.80
C GLN A 307 -19.17 -9.45 4.73
N ASN A 308 -18.42 -9.79 3.67
CA ASN A 308 -18.94 -10.58 2.55
C ASN A 308 -18.60 -12.08 2.67
N ARG A 309 -17.92 -12.50 3.76
CA ARG A 309 -17.50 -13.89 4.04
C ARG A 309 -16.58 -14.47 2.95
N VAL A 310 -15.63 -13.68 2.49
CA VAL A 310 -14.63 -14.09 1.48
C VAL A 310 -13.26 -14.21 2.14
N GLY A 311 -12.57 -15.31 1.87
CA GLY A 311 -11.26 -15.60 2.43
C GLY A 311 -11.31 -16.25 3.83
N PRO A 312 -10.17 -16.37 4.53
CA PRO A 312 -8.86 -15.86 4.12
C PRO A 312 -8.32 -16.54 2.87
N ALA A 313 -7.69 -15.78 1.97
CA ALA A 313 -7.01 -16.33 0.81
C ALA A 313 -5.79 -15.48 0.43
N PRO A 314 -4.64 -16.13 0.12
CA PRO A 314 -3.46 -15.42 -0.32
C PRO A 314 -3.64 -14.79 -1.71
N PRO A 315 -2.89 -13.70 -2.01
CA PRO A 315 -2.97 -12.95 -3.26
C PRO A 315 -2.31 -13.66 -4.42
N GLU A 316 -2.61 -13.21 -5.64
CA GLU A 316 -1.96 -13.61 -6.87
C GLU A 316 -1.17 -12.46 -7.50
N LEU A 317 -0.10 -12.82 -8.24
CA LEU A 317 0.69 -11.92 -9.05
C LEU A 317 0.46 -12.24 -10.53
N LEU A 318 0.15 -11.18 -11.29
CA LEU A 318 -0.07 -11.22 -12.73
C LEU A 318 0.92 -10.29 -13.42
N ARG A 319 1.10 -10.45 -14.73
CA ARG A 319 1.70 -9.42 -15.60
C ARG A 319 0.85 -9.22 -16.85
N ILE A 320 0.79 -7.99 -17.34
CA ILE A 320 0.20 -7.61 -18.63
C ILE A 320 1.33 -7.26 -19.58
N LEU A 321 1.25 -7.80 -20.80
CA LEU A 321 2.17 -7.53 -21.90
C LEU A 321 1.68 -6.33 -22.75
N PRO A 322 2.52 -5.72 -23.61
CA PRO A 322 2.14 -4.54 -24.40
C PRO A 322 0.92 -4.75 -25.29
N ASP A 323 0.69 -5.97 -25.79
CA ASP A 323 -0.48 -6.34 -26.61
C ASP A 323 -1.77 -6.49 -25.82
N GLY A 324 -1.73 -6.37 -24.48
CA GLY A 324 -2.86 -6.55 -23.58
C GLY A 324 -3.08 -7.99 -23.13
N SER A 325 -2.33 -8.96 -23.65
CA SER A 325 -2.33 -10.32 -23.09
C SER A 325 -1.76 -10.32 -21.69
N TRP A 326 -2.09 -11.34 -20.88
CA TRP A 326 -1.63 -11.43 -19.51
C TRP A 326 -1.22 -12.84 -19.12
N ASP A 327 -0.30 -12.93 -18.17
CA ASP A 327 0.18 -14.17 -17.58
C ASP A 327 -0.09 -14.22 -16.08
N LEU A 328 -0.29 -15.43 -15.54
CA LEU A 328 -0.26 -15.72 -14.13
C LEU A 328 1.18 -16.02 -13.72
N LEU A 329 1.71 -15.27 -12.76
CA LEU A 329 3.08 -15.48 -12.27
C LEU A 329 3.12 -16.27 -10.96
N VAL A 330 2.31 -15.87 -9.99
CA VAL A 330 2.15 -16.53 -8.69
C VAL A 330 0.65 -16.74 -8.47
N GLY A 331 0.22 -17.97 -8.27
CA GLY A 331 -1.20 -18.22 -8.15
C GLY A 331 -1.60 -19.68 -8.32
N GLU A 332 -2.87 -19.91 -8.59
CA GLU A 332 -3.47 -21.23 -8.80
C GLU A 332 -3.87 -21.40 -10.25
N GLY A 333 -3.39 -22.49 -10.88
CA GLY A 333 -3.68 -22.80 -12.28
C GLY A 333 -5.18 -22.96 -12.56
N ARG A 334 -5.67 -22.35 -13.65
CA ARG A 334 -7.10 -22.38 -14.00
C ARG A 334 -7.39 -22.16 -15.47
N ASP A 335 -8.54 -22.66 -15.90
CA ASP A 335 -9.08 -22.35 -17.23
C ASP A 335 -9.71 -20.97 -17.25
N THR A 336 -9.47 -20.24 -18.34
CA THR A 336 -10.00 -18.90 -18.59
C THR A 336 -10.55 -18.79 -20.01
N PRO A 337 -11.35 -17.79 -20.35
CA PRO A 337 -11.81 -17.57 -21.73
C PRO A 337 -10.69 -17.35 -22.76
N VAL A 338 -9.49 -16.95 -22.28
CA VAL A 338 -8.31 -16.76 -23.14
C VAL A 338 -7.31 -17.91 -23.05
N GLY A 339 -7.76 -19.07 -22.59
CA GLY A 339 -6.99 -20.29 -22.43
C GLY A 339 -6.58 -20.57 -20.98
N ARG A 340 -5.95 -21.75 -20.77
CA ARG A 340 -5.47 -22.17 -19.46
C ARG A 340 -4.28 -21.30 -19.03
N LYS A 341 -4.29 -20.85 -17.77
CA LYS A 341 -3.22 -20.09 -17.12
C LYS A 341 -2.61 -20.92 -16.00
N GLU A 342 -1.30 -21.10 -16.06
CA GLU A 342 -0.50 -21.75 -15.00
C GLU A 342 0.48 -20.73 -14.42
N PRO A 343 0.84 -20.84 -13.11
CA PRO A 343 1.77 -19.90 -12.50
C PRO A 343 3.20 -20.11 -13.03
N LEU A 344 3.71 -19.15 -13.80
CA LEU A 344 5.02 -19.27 -14.47
C LEU A 344 6.19 -19.40 -13.47
N SER A 345 6.08 -18.84 -12.28
CA SER A 345 7.08 -18.95 -11.23
C SER A 345 7.07 -20.30 -10.52
N GLY A 346 6.01 -21.08 -10.66
CA GLY A 346 5.76 -22.30 -9.91
C GLY A 346 5.26 -22.09 -8.47
N TYR A 347 5.18 -20.85 -7.99
CA TYR A 347 4.63 -20.54 -6.65
C TYR A 347 3.11 -20.55 -6.64
N LEU A 348 2.53 -21.12 -5.60
CA LEU A 348 1.11 -20.98 -5.25
C LEU A 348 0.81 -19.56 -4.74
N PRO A 349 -0.48 -19.17 -4.55
CA PRO A 349 -0.86 -17.86 -4.06
C PRO A 349 -0.07 -17.45 -2.81
N GLY A 350 0.32 -16.16 -2.73
CA GLY A 350 1.07 -15.62 -1.61
C GLY A 350 2.54 -16.05 -1.53
N PHE A 351 3.13 -16.61 -2.59
CA PHE A 351 4.43 -17.28 -2.58
C PHE A 351 4.44 -18.44 -1.57
N ASP A 352 3.45 -19.33 -1.63
CA ASP A 352 3.22 -20.45 -0.73
C ASP A 352 2.96 -20.06 0.74
N ASN A 353 2.71 -18.77 1.03
CA ASN A 353 2.45 -18.28 2.36
C ASN A 353 0.95 -18.00 2.55
N PHE A 354 0.28 -18.85 3.34
CA PHE A 354 -1.13 -18.70 3.67
C PHE A 354 -1.47 -17.38 4.38
N PHE A 355 -0.55 -16.84 5.19
CA PHE A 355 -0.74 -15.60 5.93
C PHE A 355 -0.52 -14.34 5.09
N CYS A 356 -0.06 -14.48 3.85
CA CYS A 356 0.05 -13.36 2.93
C CYS A 356 -1.35 -12.86 2.55
N GLY A 357 -1.67 -11.61 2.88
CA GLY A 357 -2.95 -10.98 2.54
C GLY A 357 -2.89 -10.12 1.28
N TYR A 358 -1.72 -9.53 1.00
CA TYR A 358 -1.50 -8.62 -0.14
C TYR A 358 -0.14 -8.81 -0.78
N PHE A 359 -0.07 -8.64 -2.09
CA PHE A 359 1.11 -8.14 -2.78
C PHE A 359 1.00 -6.61 -2.81
N TRP A 360 1.66 -5.94 -1.86
CA TRP A 360 1.27 -4.59 -1.48
C TRP A 360 2.01 -3.48 -2.21
N ARG A 361 3.32 -3.65 -2.42
CA ARG A 361 4.13 -2.65 -3.14
C ARG A 361 5.21 -3.31 -3.98
N MET A 362 5.48 -2.69 -5.13
CA MET A 362 6.58 -3.06 -6.01
C MET A 362 7.42 -1.83 -6.34
N CYS A 363 8.71 -2.05 -6.57
CA CYS A 363 9.64 -1.03 -7.03
C CYS A 363 10.82 -1.69 -7.73
N ALA A 364 11.26 -1.13 -8.86
CA ALA A 364 12.49 -1.54 -9.49
C ALA A 364 13.68 -0.74 -8.96
N HIS A 365 14.80 -1.43 -8.71
CA HIS A 365 16.07 -0.82 -8.37
C HIS A 365 17.23 -1.64 -8.95
N ASP A 366 18.17 -0.98 -9.63
CA ASP A 366 19.37 -1.60 -10.25
C ASP A 366 19.06 -2.86 -11.07
N GLY A 367 17.97 -2.82 -11.87
CA GLY A 367 17.58 -3.91 -12.77
C GLY A 367 16.87 -5.09 -12.11
N TRP A 368 16.52 -4.98 -10.82
CA TRP A 368 15.72 -5.93 -10.06
C TRP A 368 14.36 -5.35 -9.72
N LEU A 369 13.32 -6.16 -9.81
CA LEU A 369 11.98 -5.85 -9.28
C LEU A 369 11.88 -6.40 -7.86
N TYR A 370 11.53 -5.54 -6.92
CA TYR A 370 11.26 -5.89 -5.52
C TYR A 370 9.75 -5.86 -5.26
N MET A 371 9.26 -6.85 -4.51
CA MET A 371 7.86 -6.97 -4.10
C MET A 371 7.73 -7.21 -2.62
N GLY A 372 7.03 -6.31 -1.94
CA GLY A 372 6.70 -6.42 -0.52
C GLY A 372 5.26 -6.87 -0.29
N THR A 373 5.07 -7.69 0.75
CA THR A 373 3.77 -8.25 1.14
C THR A 373 3.16 -7.51 2.33
N PHE A 374 1.90 -7.82 2.59
CA PHE A 374 1.22 -7.63 3.88
C PHE A 374 0.83 -9.01 4.42
N GLU A 375 1.09 -9.26 5.69
CA GLU A 375 0.82 -10.54 6.35
C GLU A 375 0.05 -10.34 7.65
N TRP A 376 -0.92 -11.21 7.89
CA TRP A 376 -1.80 -11.12 9.06
C TRP A 376 -1.45 -12.11 10.18
N SER A 377 -0.38 -12.89 10.03
CA SER A 377 0.13 -13.87 11.00
C SER A 377 0.32 -13.28 12.40
N SER A 378 0.81 -12.03 12.49
CA SER A 378 1.06 -11.33 13.76
C SER A 378 -0.20 -11.11 14.61
N VAL A 379 -1.38 -11.09 13.99
CA VAL A 379 -2.66 -10.91 14.69
C VAL A 379 -3.43 -12.21 14.91
N LEU A 380 -2.90 -13.34 14.47
CA LEU A 380 -3.55 -14.65 14.56
C LEU A 380 -4.00 -15.01 15.98
N GLY A 381 -3.15 -14.72 16.97
CA GLY A 381 -3.45 -15.03 18.38
C GLY A 381 -4.54 -14.17 19.02
N TYR A 382 -4.89 -13.04 18.40
CA TYR A 382 -5.93 -12.12 18.86
C TYR A 382 -7.27 -12.33 18.15
N ALA A 383 -7.28 -13.08 17.03
CA ALA A 383 -8.48 -13.30 16.24
C ALA A 383 -9.46 -14.24 16.95
N ASN A 384 -10.76 -13.89 16.93
CA ASN A 384 -11.82 -14.79 17.37
C ASN A 384 -11.99 -15.92 16.36
N ARG A 385 -11.59 -17.11 16.76
CA ARG A 385 -11.59 -18.33 15.91
C ARG A 385 -12.85 -19.16 16.02
N ALA A 386 -13.83 -18.76 16.86
CA ALA A 386 -15.04 -19.53 17.11
C ALA A 386 -15.90 -19.80 15.86
N ARG A 387 -15.69 -19.01 14.79
CA ARG A 387 -16.42 -19.17 13.53
C ARG A 387 -15.56 -19.73 12.38
N TRP A 388 -14.33 -20.12 12.69
CA TRP A 388 -13.45 -20.71 11.69
C TRP A 388 -13.76 -22.18 11.46
N PRO A 389 -13.46 -22.74 10.27
CA PRO A 389 -13.59 -24.18 10.03
C PRO A 389 -12.76 -24.99 11.05
N GLU A 390 -13.33 -26.09 11.56
CA GLU A 390 -12.68 -26.93 12.58
C GLU A 390 -11.29 -27.42 12.16
N VAL A 391 -11.16 -27.86 10.91
CA VAL A 391 -9.87 -28.32 10.37
C VAL A 391 -8.81 -27.22 10.48
N PHE A 392 -9.15 -25.99 10.09
CA PHE A 392 -8.25 -24.86 10.15
C PHE A 392 -7.91 -24.46 11.58
N THR A 393 -8.91 -24.41 12.45
CA THR A 393 -8.73 -24.16 13.89
C THR A 393 -7.84 -25.22 14.53
N GLY A 394 -8.01 -26.49 14.14
CA GLY A 394 -7.17 -27.59 14.59
C GLY A 394 -5.70 -27.43 14.21
N ILE A 395 -5.42 -27.08 12.95
CA ILE A 395 -4.06 -26.80 12.45
C ILE A 395 -3.40 -25.67 13.24
N ILE A 396 -4.12 -24.55 13.41
CA ILE A 396 -3.59 -23.38 14.15
C ILE A 396 -3.34 -23.70 15.62
N ASN A 397 -4.22 -24.47 16.27
CA ASN A 397 -4.04 -24.88 17.65
C ASN A 397 -2.83 -25.84 17.79
N HIS A 398 -2.59 -26.71 16.80
CA HIS A 398 -1.43 -27.58 16.79
C HIS A 398 -0.11 -26.80 16.62
N LEU A 399 -0.07 -25.82 15.71
CA LEU A 399 1.11 -24.97 15.48
C LEU A 399 1.38 -23.98 16.62
N SER A 400 0.39 -23.65 17.43
CA SER A 400 0.25 -22.58 18.41
C SER A 400 0.41 -21.17 17.81
N PRO A 401 -0.43 -20.19 18.22
CA PRO A 401 -0.29 -18.80 17.75
C PRO A 401 1.04 -18.15 18.12
N GLN A 402 1.63 -18.55 19.28
CA GLN A 402 2.93 -18.04 19.71
C GLN A 402 4.04 -18.53 18.77
N SER A 403 4.04 -19.80 18.39
CA SER A 403 5.02 -20.34 17.45
C SER A 403 4.92 -19.69 16.06
N VAL A 404 3.70 -19.39 15.61
CA VAL A 404 3.49 -18.63 14.35
C VAL A 404 4.05 -17.21 14.48
N LEU A 405 3.78 -16.53 15.61
CA LEU A 405 4.33 -15.18 15.86
C LEU A 405 5.86 -15.18 15.83
N ASP A 406 6.48 -16.15 16.48
CA ASP A 406 7.93 -16.19 16.64
C ASP A 406 8.69 -16.60 15.36
N ASN A 407 8.07 -17.41 14.49
CA ASN A 407 8.79 -18.07 13.38
C ASN A 407 8.27 -17.70 11.98
N GLN A 408 7.04 -17.17 11.85
CA GLN A 408 6.37 -16.98 10.56
C GLN A 408 5.69 -15.60 10.45
N SER A 409 5.98 -14.66 11.35
CA SER A 409 5.31 -13.37 11.33
C SER A 409 6.20 -12.24 10.86
N GLY A 410 5.54 -11.25 10.27
CA GLY A 410 6.14 -10.11 9.63
C GLY A 410 6.09 -10.24 8.11
N PHE A 411 6.19 -9.12 7.40
CA PHE A 411 6.11 -9.10 5.95
C PHE A 411 7.24 -9.91 5.29
N SER A 412 6.97 -10.32 4.05
CA SER A 412 7.98 -10.86 3.15
C SER A 412 8.38 -9.81 2.10
N LEU A 413 9.65 -9.81 1.72
CA LEU A 413 10.20 -9.07 0.60
C LEU A 413 10.83 -10.07 -0.36
N TYR A 414 10.35 -10.07 -1.60
CA TYR A 414 10.89 -10.87 -2.70
C TYR A 414 11.57 -9.97 -3.73
N ARG A 415 12.47 -10.54 -4.51
CA ARG A 415 13.07 -9.88 -5.67
C ARG A 415 13.12 -10.80 -6.87
N SER A 416 13.06 -10.22 -8.06
CA SER A 416 13.23 -10.92 -9.34
C SER A 416 14.04 -10.06 -10.30
N HIS A 417 14.95 -10.70 -11.06
CA HIS A 417 15.68 -10.01 -12.12
C HIS A 417 14.92 -10.05 -13.45
N ASP A 418 14.18 -11.10 -13.71
CA ASP A 418 13.45 -11.34 -14.97
C ASP A 418 11.93 -11.15 -14.85
N GLY A 419 11.41 -11.04 -13.62
CA GLY A 419 10.00 -10.91 -13.31
C GLY A 419 9.25 -12.26 -13.23
N GLU A 420 9.93 -13.37 -13.49
CA GLU A 420 9.35 -14.72 -13.42
C GLU A 420 9.95 -15.54 -12.27
N ASN A 421 11.27 -15.51 -12.14
CA ASN A 421 12.00 -16.22 -11.09
C ASN A 421 12.16 -15.31 -9.86
N TRP A 422 11.52 -15.69 -8.76
CA TRP A 422 11.49 -14.91 -7.53
C TRP A 422 12.28 -15.59 -6.41
N VAL A 423 13.02 -14.78 -5.67
CA VAL A 423 13.77 -15.24 -4.50
C VAL A 423 13.46 -14.34 -3.29
N PRO A 424 13.30 -14.93 -2.09
CA PRO A 424 13.08 -14.13 -0.88
C PRO A 424 14.32 -13.33 -0.49
N VAL A 425 14.11 -12.10 -0.06
CA VAL A 425 15.09 -11.25 0.64
C VAL A 425 14.92 -11.43 2.14
N THR A 426 13.68 -11.39 2.62
CA THR A 426 13.27 -11.70 3.98
C THR A 426 11.85 -12.24 4.00
N THR A 427 11.51 -13.05 5.02
CA THR A 427 10.17 -13.59 5.25
C THR A 427 9.70 -13.42 6.70
N ASN A 428 10.33 -12.51 7.45
CA ASN A 428 10.10 -12.34 8.88
C ASN A 428 10.08 -10.86 9.33
N GLY A 429 9.64 -9.96 8.42
CA GLY A 429 9.48 -8.55 8.72
C GLY A 429 10.77 -7.82 9.08
N MET A 430 11.92 -8.24 8.55
CA MET A 430 13.25 -7.75 8.93
C MET A 430 13.53 -7.97 10.44
N ASP A 431 13.25 -9.16 10.95
CA ASP A 431 13.39 -9.60 12.34
C ASP A 431 12.42 -8.92 13.33
N ASN A 432 11.41 -8.20 12.84
CA ASN A 432 10.35 -7.65 13.65
C ASN A 432 9.00 -8.27 13.29
N PRO A 433 8.44 -9.23 14.07
CA PRO A 433 7.20 -9.92 13.76
C PRO A 433 5.98 -8.99 13.75
N TYR A 434 6.09 -7.77 14.28
CA TYR A 434 5.04 -6.76 14.26
C TYR A 434 5.05 -5.88 13.00
N ASN A 435 6.06 -5.99 12.16
CA ASN A 435 6.08 -5.42 10.82
C ASN A 435 5.17 -6.23 9.89
N MET A 436 3.86 -6.02 10.00
CA MET A 436 2.85 -6.78 9.26
C MET A 436 2.92 -6.56 7.75
N GLY A 437 3.45 -5.43 7.29
CA GLY A 437 3.50 -5.15 5.87
C GLY A 437 4.67 -4.28 5.45
N LEU A 438 5.15 -4.53 4.24
CA LEU A 438 6.03 -3.62 3.54
C LEU A 438 5.15 -2.62 2.78
N ARG A 439 5.00 -1.42 3.35
CA ARG A 439 4.00 -0.45 2.90
C ARG A 439 4.51 0.44 1.78
N THR A 440 5.81 0.73 1.76
CA THR A 440 6.44 1.62 0.78
C THR A 440 7.80 1.12 0.34
N LEU A 441 8.12 1.37 -0.92
CA LEU A 441 9.39 1.10 -1.57
C LEU A 441 9.74 2.32 -2.42
N VAL A 442 10.97 2.84 -2.28
CA VAL A 442 11.46 3.99 -3.06
C VAL A 442 12.87 3.73 -3.54
N SER A 443 13.06 3.69 -4.84
CA SER A 443 14.37 3.71 -5.49
C SER A 443 14.90 5.14 -5.56
N SER A 444 16.16 5.33 -5.21
CA SER A 444 16.85 6.63 -5.26
C SER A 444 18.30 6.47 -5.71
N PRO A 445 19.00 7.57 -6.03
CA PRO A 445 20.45 7.52 -6.26
C PRO A 445 21.27 7.05 -5.05
N GLN A 446 20.69 7.06 -3.84
CA GLN A 446 21.33 6.64 -2.59
C GLN A 446 21.10 5.16 -2.26
N GLY A 447 20.18 4.48 -2.96
CA GLY A 447 19.81 3.10 -2.73
C GLY A 447 18.31 2.86 -2.73
N LEU A 448 17.92 1.68 -2.24
CA LEU A 448 16.52 1.28 -2.11
C LEU A 448 16.06 1.48 -0.67
N PHE A 449 15.06 2.34 -0.48
CA PHE A 449 14.37 2.53 0.79
C PHE A 449 13.14 1.65 0.88
N ILE A 450 12.93 1.07 2.07
CA ILE A 450 11.69 0.35 2.40
C ILE A 450 11.09 0.90 3.69
N GLY A 451 9.76 1.02 3.74
CA GLY A 451 9.01 1.50 4.90
C GLY A 451 7.91 0.54 5.29
N THR A 452 7.77 0.29 6.59
CA THR A 452 6.90 -0.77 7.10
C THR A 452 5.53 -0.28 7.55
N ALA A 453 4.60 -1.23 7.68
CA ALA A 453 3.34 -1.10 8.41
C ALA A 453 3.44 -1.94 9.69
N ASN A 454 3.49 -1.25 10.83
CA ASN A 454 3.56 -1.86 12.15
C ASN A 454 2.54 -1.15 13.08
N PRO A 455 1.30 -1.65 13.16
CA PRO A 455 0.25 -1.03 13.95
C PRO A 455 0.30 -1.38 15.44
N PHE A 456 1.26 -2.21 15.85
CA PHE A 456 1.50 -2.56 17.24
C PHE A 456 2.15 -1.38 17.98
N GLY A 457 1.35 -0.45 18.44
CA GLY A 457 1.70 0.82 19.04
C GLY A 457 2.70 0.77 20.21
N PRO A 458 2.83 1.86 21.01
CA PRO A 458 3.83 1.95 22.07
C PRO A 458 3.63 0.97 23.22
N LYS A 459 2.43 0.36 23.29
CA LYS A 459 2.10 -0.72 24.21
C LYS A 459 1.30 -1.80 23.50
N TYR A 460 1.57 -3.05 23.83
CA TYR A 460 0.85 -4.19 23.28
C TYR A 460 0.41 -5.18 24.35
N MET A 461 -0.60 -5.98 24.05
CA MET A 461 -1.06 -7.10 24.86
C MET A 461 -0.27 -8.34 24.41
N PRO A 462 0.60 -8.95 25.25
CA PRO A 462 1.19 -10.26 24.92
C PRO A 462 0.09 -11.32 24.71
N LEU A 463 0.30 -12.31 23.86
CA LEU A 463 -0.71 -13.33 23.54
C LEU A 463 -1.28 -14.06 24.76
N ASN A 464 -0.44 -14.28 25.78
CA ASN A 464 -0.84 -14.90 27.06
C ASN A 464 -0.84 -13.88 28.21
N GLY A 465 -0.86 -12.58 27.90
CA GLY A 465 -0.82 -11.50 28.87
C GLY A 465 -2.21 -11.11 29.38
N THR A 466 -2.24 -10.49 30.56
CA THR A 466 -3.44 -9.93 31.18
C THR A 466 -3.43 -8.40 31.22
N ARG A 467 -2.34 -7.77 30.75
CA ARG A 467 -2.17 -6.32 30.72
C ARG A 467 -1.33 -5.88 29.55
N TYR A 468 -1.52 -4.65 29.10
CA TYR A 468 -0.67 -4.01 28.10
C TYR A 468 0.70 -3.67 28.70
N ILE A 469 1.75 -3.99 27.99
CA ILE A 469 3.15 -3.69 28.36
C ILE A 469 3.82 -2.82 27.29
N PRO A 470 4.91 -2.09 27.64
CA PRO A 470 5.66 -1.31 26.65
C PRO A 470 6.11 -2.15 25.47
N ASN A 471 6.03 -1.60 24.25
CA ASN A 471 6.45 -2.24 23.03
C ASN A 471 7.58 -1.46 22.34
N PRO A 472 8.84 -1.78 22.57
CA PRO A 472 9.96 -1.10 21.93
C PRO A 472 10.07 -1.38 20.41
N ARG A 473 9.29 -2.37 19.91
CA ARG A 473 9.26 -2.82 18.51
C ARG A 473 7.99 -2.36 17.78
N GLY A 474 7.14 -1.56 18.43
CA GLY A 474 5.90 -1.03 17.84
C GLY A 474 6.13 0.28 17.09
N GLY A 475 5.30 0.53 16.07
CA GLY A 475 5.46 1.66 15.16
C GLY A 475 6.30 1.34 13.93
N CYS A 476 6.12 2.11 12.87
CA CYS A 476 6.79 1.83 11.61
C CYS A 476 8.32 1.95 11.69
N GLU A 477 8.96 1.19 10.83
CA GLU A 477 10.41 1.18 10.63
C GLU A 477 10.74 1.58 9.19
N VAL A 478 11.92 2.15 9.00
CA VAL A 478 12.46 2.49 7.67
C VAL A 478 13.86 1.90 7.54
N PHE A 479 14.14 1.27 6.41
CA PHE A 479 15.43 0.69 6.10
C PHE A 479 15.96 1.26 4.78
N LEU A 480 17.27 1.27 4.64
CA LEU A 480 18.01 1.65 3.45
C LEU A 480 18.99 0.55 3.05
N ALA A 481 18.87 0.04 1.83
CA ALA A 481 19.91 -0.78 1.21
C ALA A 481 20.73 0.07 0.26
N GLN A 482 22.05 0.03 0.45
CA GLN A 482 23.02 0.73 -0.40
C GLN A 482 23.91 -0.30 -1.08
N GLY A 483 24.11 -0.17 -2.40
CA GLY A 483 25.11 -0.95 -3.10
C GLY A 483 26.50 -0.59 -2.54
N ASN A 484 27.37 -1.59 -2.36
CA ASN A 484 28.76 -1.32 -2.09
C ASN A 484 29.29 -0.39 -3.19
N ALA A 485 29.83 0.75 -2.82
CA ALA A 485 30.56 1.62 -3.74
C ALA A 485 31.61 0.75 -4.42
N ALA A 486 31.53 0.63 -5.76
CA ALA A 486 32.43 -0.17 -6.56
C ALA A 486 33.84 0.45 -6.57
#